data_8cfae4de4d3cd73a2fb144a7236005fc
#
_entry.id   8cfae4de4d3cd73a2fb144a7236005fc
#
_cell.length_a   1.000
_cell.length_b   1.000
_cell.length_c   1.000
_cell.angle_alpha   90.00
_cell.angle_beta   90.00
_cell.angle_gamma   90.00
#
_symmetry.space_group_name_H-M   'P 1'
#
loop_
_entity.id
_entity.type
_entity.pdbx_description
1 polymer ?
#
loop_
_entity_poly.entity_id
_entity_poly.type
_entity_poly.pdbx_seq_one_letter_code
_entity_poly.pdbx_strand_id
1 'polypeptide(L)'
;DFYISNPLSGEDYFYNPILPGWYSDPSVCTNGEGDYFLVTSTFTYFPGVPIFHSKDLVNWKQIGHVLNRASQLVNMEGQKVSGGIFAPAISYNPHNKTYYMVTTNVGAGNFFVKTQDPFGEWSEPIMLPEVGGIDPSFFFDEDGKAYIVNNDEAPDNKPEYSGHRTIRIQEFDVKTDKTIGPRKILVNKGAQPADKPIWIEGPHLYKINGKYFLMSAEGGTGNWHSEVIFRGDSPMGKFLPWKNNPILTQRHLNSDRPNSVTCAGHADLIQTKEGDWWAVFLACRPINNQFENLGRETFMMPVKWSEDGFPYMTQGDDLVPMIVKREGAKRDTTVTYGNFELIENFDSSVLDMRWMTLRTSASELYSLTETPGYLTLKCADISATEKNTPAFVCRRLQHHKFECATRMLFNPS
;
A
#
# COMPACT_ATOMS: atom_id res chain seq x y z
N ASP A 1 18.68 4.66 19.53
CA ASP A 1 18.08 4.11 18.31
C ASP A 1 17.61 2.67 18.56
N PHE A 2 16.34 2.37 18.23
CA PHE A 2 15.73 1.06 18.45
C PHE A 2 16.59 -0.10 17.92
N TYR A 3 17.06 0.02 16.69
CA TYR A 3 17.79 -1.04 15.99
C TYR A 3 19.15 -1.35 16.62
N ILE A 4 19.87 -0.33 17.09
CA ILE A 4 21.15 -0.49 17.78
C ILE A 4 20.95 -1.14 19.15
N SER A 5 19.90 -0.73 19.88
CA SER A 5 19.60 -1.25 21.22
C SER A 5 18.94 -2.64 21.21
N ASN A 6 18.39 -3.06 20.06
CA ASN A 6 17.67 -4.32 19.91
C ASN A 6 18.16 -5.07 18.66
N PRO A 7 19.41 -5.59 18.64
CA PRO A 7 19.92 -6.35 17.51
C PRO A 7 19.11 -7.63 17.30
N LEU A 8 18.95 -8.03 16.03
CA LEU A 8 18.27 -9.28 15.70
C LEU A 8 19.05 -10.48 16.23
N SER A 9 18.35 -11.44 16.85
CA SER A 9 18.92 -12.61 17.50
C SER A 9 19.29 -13.75 16.53
N GLY A 10 18.87 -13.68 15.27
CA GLY A 10 19.15 -14.69 14.24
C GLY A 10 18.85 -14.19 12.82
N GLU A 11 19.24 -14.99 11.83
CA GLU A 11 19.01 -14.68 10.42
C GLU A 11 17.53 -14.80 10.02
N ASP A 12 16.75 -15.55 10.79
CA ASP A 12 15.32 -15.75 10.61
C ASP A 12 14.44 -14.68 11.29
N TYR A 13 15.07 -13.61 11.80
CA TYR A 13 14.39 -12.43 12.33
C TYR A 13 14.52 -11.22 11.41
N PHE A 14 13.49 -10.41 11.35
CA PHE A 14 13.49 -9.14 10.64
C PHE A 14 12.88 -8.01 11.47
N TYR A 15 13.18 -6.77 11.07
CA TYR A 15 12.57 -5.59 11.67
C TYR A 15 11.30 -5.17 10.94
N ASN A 16 10.31 -4.73 11.72
CA ASN A 16 9.25 -3.86 11.23
C ASN A 16 9.63 -2.37 11.38
N PRO A 17 9.18 -1.51 10.49
CA PRO A 17 8.47 -1.82 9.22
C PRO A 17 9.38 -2.53 8.20
N ILE A 18 8.82 -3.39 7.35
CA ILE A 18 9.58 -4.02 6.26
C ILE A 18 9.95 -3.03 5.16
N LEU A 19 9.15 -1.97 4.99
CA LEU A 19 9.46 -0.82 4.14
C LEU A 19 9.35 0.45 5.00
N PRO A 20 10.48 0.92 5.57
CA PRO A 20 10.51 2.14 6.37
C PRO A 20 10.34 3.39 5.51
N GLY A 21 9.64 4.38 6.04
CA GLY A 21 9.27 5.61 5.35
C GLY A 21 7.89 5.53 4.72
N TRP A 22 7.49 6.57 4.01
CA TRP A 22 6.13 6.68 3.47
C TRP A 22 5.85 5.70 2.33
N TYR A 23 5.59 4.45 2.70
CA TYR A 23 5.10 3.35 1.87
C TYR A 23 3.77 2.89 2.43
N SER A 24 2.70 3.65 2.16
CA SER A 24 1.38 3.40 2.71
C SER A 24 0.53 2.51 1.82
N ASP A 25 -0.53 1.97 2.40
CA ASP A 25 -1.57 1.21 1.72
C ASP A 25 -0.98 0.03 0.94
N PRO A 26 -0.22 -0.87 1.59
CA PRO A 26 0.43 -1.98 0.91
C PRO A 26 -0.57 -3.02 0.43
N SER A 27 -0.32 -3.56 -0.77
CA SER A 27 -0.97 -4.77 -1.25
C SER A 27 0.07 -5.75 -1.78
N VAL A 28 -0.18 -7.05 -1.62
CA VAL A 28 0.75 -8.13 -1.91
C VAL A 28 0.08 -9.26 -2.69
N CYS A 29 0.78 -9.82 -3.68
CA CYS A 29 0.33 -11.04 -4.34
C CYS A 29 1.46 -12.05 -4.54
N THR A 30 1.09 -13.29 -4.88
CA THR A 30 2.02 -14.35 -5.27
C THR A 30 1.53 -15.03 -6.54
N ASN A 31 2.47 -15.55 -7.34
CA ASN A 31 2.17 -16.42 -8.47
C ASN A 31 2.03 -17.90 -8.07
N GLY A 32 2.19 -18.22 -6.77
CA GLY A 32 2.20 -19.57 -6.24
C GLY A 32 3.51 -20.35 -6.46
N GLU A 33 4.49 -19.78 -7.19
CA GLU A 33 5.79 -20.39 -7.49
C GLU A 33 6.91 -19.88 -6.57
N GLY A 34 6.55 -19.09 -5.56
CA GLY A 34 7.49 -18.52 -4.57
C GLY A 34 7.99 -17.13 -4.93
N ASP A 35 7.33 -16.43 -5.85
CA ASP A 35 7.50 -15.01 -6.09
C ASP A 35 6.40 -14.23 -5.40
N TYR A 36 6.80 -13.20 -4.65
CA TYR A 36 5.91 -12.26 -3.98
C TYR A 36 6.16 -10.86 -4.51
N PHE A 37 5.08 -10.16 -4.83
CA PHE A 37 5.12 -8.78 -5.31
C PHE A 37 4.30 -7.90 -4.39
N LEU A 38 4.85 -6.74 -4.03
CA LEU A 38 4.24 -5.77 -3.14
C LEU A 38 4.23 -4.40 -3.79
N VAL A 39 3.13 -3.69 -3.67
CA VAL A 39 2.93 -2.32 -4.18
C VAL A 39 2.43 -1.41 -3.06
N THR A 40 2.66 -0.10 -3.21
CA THR A 40 2.20 0.93 -2.26
C THR A 40 1.74 2.20 -2.96
N SER A 41 0.95 3.02 -2.28
CA SER A 41 0.49 4.33 -2.76
C SER A 41 1.65 5.28 -3.04
N THR A 42 1.45 6.21 -3.96
CA THR A 42 2.40 7.29 -4.24
C THR A 42 1.78 8.67 -4.26
N PHE A 43 0.49 8.79 -4.14
CA PHE A 43 -0.19 10.08 -4.19
C PHE A 43 0.18 10.84 -5.47
N THR A 44 0.65 12.09 -5.38
CA THR A 44 1.05 12.87 -6.55
C THR A 44 2.52 12.72 -6.93
N TYR A 45 3.27 11.80 -6.31
CA TYR A 45 4.67 11.59 -6.69
C TYR A 45 4.80 10.72 -7.94
N PHE A 46 5.78 11.08 -8.78
CA PHE A 46 6.17 10.35 -10.00
C PHE A 46 7.60 9.80 -9.85
N PRO A 47 7.89 8.55 -10.27
CA PRO A 47 6.97 7.57 -10.82
C PRO A 47 5.96 7.04 -9.79
N GLY A 48 4.79 6.57 -10.27
CA GLY A 48 3.72 6.07 -9.42
C GLY A 48 3.83 4.57 -9.13
N VAL A 49 3.40 4.18 -7.95
CA VAL A 49 3.26 2.79 -7.50
C VAL A 49 4.58 2.01 -7.59
N PRO A 50 5.51 2.18 -6.63
CA PRO A 50 6.70 1.34 -6.57
C PRO A 50 6.28 -0.12 -6.40
N ILE A 51 6.99 -1.01 -7.10
CA ILE A 51 6.80 -2.44 -7.00
C ILE A 51 8.05 -3.09 -6.42
N PHE A 52 7.85 -3.95 -5.45
CA PHE A 52 8.88 -4.70 -4.75
C PHE A 52 8.69 -6.20 -5.03
N HIS A 53 9.79 -6.92 -5.10
CA HIS A 53 9.83 -8.36 -5.25
C HIS A 53 10.54 -8.99 -4.06
N SER A 54 10.04 -10.15 -3.62
CA SER A 54 10.67 -11.00 -2.62
C SER A 54 10.46 -12.48 -2.95
N LYS A 55 11.37 -13.34 -2.49
CA LYS A 55 11.25 -14.80 -2.53
C LYS A 55 10.86 -15.39 -1.17
N ASP A 56 10.86 -14.56 -0.12
CA ASP A 56 10.73 -15.03 1.27
C ASP A 56 9.91 -14.09 2.16
N LEU A 57 9.27 -13.06 1.61
CA LEU A 57 8.52 -12.00 2.30
C LEU A 57 9.37 -11.10 3.25
N VAL A 58 10.64 -11.41 3.45
CA VAL A 58 11.53 -10.68 4.36
C VAL A 58 12.46 -9.74 3.60
N ASN A 59 13.05 -10.25 2.53
CA ASN A 59 14.00 -9.50 1.70
C ASN A 59 13.27 -8.90 0.51
N TRP A 60 12.89 -7.65 0.63
CA TRP A 60 12.18 -6.90 -0.40
C TRP A 60 13.13 -6.02 -1.21
N LYS A 61 13.12 -6.20 -2.51
CA LYS A 61 13.88 -5.39 -3.45
C LYS A 61 12.93 -4.62 -4.36
N GLN A 62 13.06 -3.30 -4.41
CA GLN A 62 12.35 -2.52 -5.41
C GLN A 62 12.85 -2.90 -6.80
N ILE A 63 11.94 -3.27 -7.70
CA ILE A 63 12.25 -3.68 -9.07
C ILE A 63 11.82 -2.65 -10.11
N GLY A 64 11.11 -1.63 -9.70
CA GLY A 64 10.64 -0.55 -10.56
C GLY A 64 9.43 0.17 -10.00
N HIS A 65 8.63 0.68 -10.92
CA HIS A 65 7.32 1.28 -10.67
C HIS A 65 6.32 0.77 -11.69
N VAL A 66 5.11 0.48 -11.24
CA VAL A 66 4.00 0.03 -12.11
C VAL A 66 3.55 1.16 -13.04
N LEU A 67 3.52 2.39 -12.55
CA LEU A 67 3.11 3.58 -13.29
C LEU A 67 4.34 4.47 -13.53
N ASN A 68 5.17 4.10 -14.50
CA ASN A 68 6.45 4.76 -14.78
C ASN A 68 6.42 5.68 -16.01
N ARG A 69 5.29 5.82 -16.69
CA ARG A 69 5.10 6.69 -17.85
C ARG A 69 4.10 7.80 -17.56
N ALA A 70 4.34 8.98 -18.08
CA ALA A 70 3.43 10.13 -17.91
C ALA A 70 2.01 9.84 -18.46
N SER A 71 1.90 9.02 -19.50
CA SER A 71 0.61 8.58 -20.08
C SER A 71 -0.25 7.79 -19.09
N GLN A 72 0.37 7.12 -18.11
CA GLN A 72 -0.34 6.34 -17.09
C GLN A 72 -0.85 7.21 -15.91
N LEU A 73 -0.36 8.45 -15.76
CA LEU A 73 -0.63 9.35 -14.64
C LEU A 73 -1.31 10.63 -15.13
N VAL A 74 -2.53 10.49 -15.66
CA VAL A 74 -3.31 11.62 -16.17
C VAL A 74 -3.88 12.49 -15.04
N ASN A 75 -4.16 13.76 -15.33
CA ASN A 75 -4.81 14.72 -14.41
C ASN A 75 -4.11 14.86 -13.04
N MET A 76 -2.79 14.74 -12.98
CA MET A 76 -2.03 14.89 -11.74
C MET A 76 -1.82 16.36 -11.38
N GLU A 77 -1.68 17.23 -12.39
CA GLU A 77 -1.54 18.66 -12.18
C GLU A 77 -2.79 19.27 -11.54
N GLY A 78 -2.61 20.25 -10.67
CA GLY A 78 -3.71 20.84 -9.91
C GLY A 78 -4.09 20.07 -8.64
N GLN A 79 -3.64 18.84 -8.47
CA GLN A 79 -3.91 18.06 -7.26
C GLN A 79 -3.00 18.45 -6.09
N LYS A 80 -3.54 18.43 -4.87
CA LYS A 80 -2.73 18.55 -3.65
C LYS A 80 -1.78 17.36 -3.48
N VAL A 81 -0.67 17.51 -2.77
CA VAL A 81 0.34 16.46 -2.59
C VAL A 81 -0.24 15.12 -2.09
N SER A 82 -1.26 15.18 -1.22
CA SER A 82 -1.99 14.01 -0.72
C SER A 82 -3.15 13.55 -1.62
N GLY A 83 -3.27 14.07 -2.86
CA GLY A 83 -4.15 13.57 -3.91
C GLY A 83 -3.45 12.51 -4.77
N GLY A 84 -3.85 12.37 -6.03
CA GLY A 84 -3.20 11.46 -7.00
C GLY A 84 -3.55 10.00 -6.79
N ILE A 85 -2.55 9.14 -6.74
CA ILE A 85 -2.69 7.68 -6.71
C ILE A 85 -2.83 7.18 -5.27
N PHE A 86 -4.03 6.71 -4.94
CA PHE A 86 -4.36 6.12 -3.66
C PHE A 86 -4.02 4.63 -3.61
N ALA A 87 -4.60 3.90 -2.68
CA ALA A 87 -4.29 2.50 -2.44
C ALA A 87 -4.28 1.65 -3.73
N PRO A 88 -3.13 1.14 -4.17
CA PRO A 88 -3.06 0.16 -5.23
C PRO A 88 -3.30 -1.23 -4.66
N ALA A 89 -4.04 -2.07 -5.38
CA ALA A 89 -4.15 -3.49 -5.09
C ALA A 89 -3.55 -4.31 -6.23
N ILE A 90 -2.60 -5.19 -5.91
CA ILE A 90 -1.98 -6.10 -6.88
C ILE A 90 -2.55 -7.51 -6.71
N SER A 91 -2.95 -8.14 -7.82
CA SER A 91 -3.50 -9.49 -7.81
C SER A 91 -2.96 -10.30 -8.99
N TYR A 92 -2.75 -11.59 -8.79
CA TYR A 92 -2.39 -12.52 -9.85
C TYR A 92 -3.59 -13.38 -10.23
N ASN A 93 -3.91 -13.42 -11.52
CA ASN A 93 -4.94 -14.30 -12.05
C ASN A 93 -4.28 -15.59 -12.60
N PRO A 94 -4.44 -16.74 -11.92
CA PRO A 94 -3.80 -17.97 -12.34
C PRO A 94 -4.38 -18.56 -13.63
N HIS A 95 -5.63 -18.20 -13.99
CA HIS A 95 -6.30 -18.73 -15.19
C HIS A 95 -5.73 -18.16 -16.50
N ASN A 96 -5.24 -16.92 -16.48
CA ASN A 96 -4.62 -16.28 -17.65
C ASN A 96 -3.16 -15.87 -17.42
N LYS A 97 -2.59 -16.21 -16.26
CA LYS A 97 -1.20 -15.93 -15.85
C LYS A 97 -0.84 -14.44 -15.97
N THR A 98 -1.77 -13.59 -15.54
CA THR A 98 -1.63 -12.13 -15.65
C THR A 98 -1.70 -11.48 -14.29
N TYR A 99 -0.82 -10.54 -14.04
CA TYR A 99 -0.86 -9.64 -12.89
C TYR A 99 -1.71 -8.41 -13.23
N TYR A 100 -2.54 -8.03 -12.31
CA TYR A 100 -3.39 -6.84 -12.37
C TYR A 100 -3.03 -5.93 -11.22
N MET A 101 -2.83 -4.65 -11.47
CA MET A 101 -2.76 -3.63 -10.43
C MET A 101 -3.88 -2.62 -10.68
N VAL A 102 -4.78 -2.51 -9.73
CA VAL A 102 -5.92 -1.58 -9.76
C VAL A 102 -5.75 -0.53 -8.68
N THR A 103 -6.15 0.70 -8.96
CA THR A 103 -6.00 1.83 -8.03
C THR A 103 -6.98 2.95 -8.36
N THR A 104 -7.00 3.96 -7.52
CA THR A 104 -7.74 5.21 -7.70
C THR A 104 -6.77 6.36 -7.97
N ASN A 105 -6.95 7.08 -9.08
CA ASN A 105 -6.46 8.44 -9.21
C ASN A 105 -7.62 9.38 -8.84
N VAL A 106 -7.51 10.10 -7.73
CA VAL A 106 -8.63 10.94 -7.24
C VAL A 106 -8.99 12.08 -8.19
N GLY A 107 -8.12 12.42 -9.13
CA GLY A 107 -8.39 13.39 -10.21
C GLY A 107 -8.95 12.78 -11.49
N ALA A 108 -9.01 11.43 -11.61
CA ALA A 108 -9.43 10.75 -12.84
C ALA A 108 -10.36 9.56 -12.62
N GLY A 109 -10.45 8.99 -11.41
CA GLY A 109 -11.27 7.81 -11.09
C GLY A 109 -10.45 6.53 -10.99
N ASN A 110 -11.17 5.41 -10.91
CA ASN A 110 -10.57 4.07 -10.78
C ASN A 110 -10.10 3.56 -12.14
N PHE A 111 -8.96 2.89 -12.14
CA PHE A 111 -8.37 2.25 -13.32
C PHE A 111 -7.48 1.09 -12.93
N PHE A 112 -7.13 0.25 -13.88
CA PHE A 112 -6.13 -0.79 -13.68
C PHE A 112 -5.14 -0.84 -14.84
N VAL A 113 -4.01 -1.47 -14.57
CA VAL A 113 -2.99 -1.87 -15.55
C VAL A 113 -2.66 -3.34 -15.34
N LYS A 114 -2.17 -4.02 -16.37
CA LYS A 114 -1.87 -5.45 -16.32
C LYS A 114 -0.59 -5.80 -17.05
N THR A 115 0.03 -6.92 -16.65
CA THR A 115 1.20 -7.49 -17.31
C THR A 115 1.30 -8.99 -17.05
N GLN A 116 2.01 -9.72 -17.89
CA GLN A 116 2.42 -11.10 -17.63
C GLN A 116 3.81 -11.19 -16.99
N ASP A 117 4.58 -10.11 -17.03
CA ASP A 117 5.90 -10.00 -16.42
C ASP A 117 5.99 -8.75 -15.53
N PRO A 118 5.93 -8.90 -14.20
CA PRO A 118 6.03 -7.76 -13.27
C PRO A 118 7.38 -7.05 -13.28
N PHE A 119 8.43 -7.67 -13.83
CA PHE A 119 9.74 -7.04 -14.00
C PHE A 119 9.82 -6.18 -15.28
N GLY A 120 8.87 -6.34 -16.18
CA GLY A 120 8.77 -5.64 -17.45
C GLY A 120 7.81 -4.45 -17.41
N GLU A 121 7.28 -4.11 -18.58
CA GLU A 121 6.33 -3.01 -18.74
C GLU A 121 4.91 -3.43 -18.38
N TRP A 122 4.19 -2.52 -17.75
CA TRP A 122 2.76 -2.61 -17.49
C TRP A 122 1.97 -1.90 -18.60
N SER A 123 0.76 -2.35 -18.86
CA SER A 123 -0.11 -1.77 -19.88
C SER A 123 -0.40 -0.28 -19.67
N GLU A 124 -0.96 0.38 -20.67
CA GLU A 124 -1.65 1.66 -20.45
C GLU A 124 -2.88 1.47 -19.56
N PRO A 125 -3.34 2.53 -18.86
CA PRO A 125 -4.49 2.47 -17.97
C PRO A 125 -5.78 2.07 -18.69
N ILE A 126 -6.52 1.15 -18.08
CA ILE A 126 -7.87 0.77 -18.49
C ILE A 126 -8.82 1.33 -17.45
N MET A 127 -9.57 2.35 -17.84
CA MET A 127 -10.47 3.06 -16.94
C MET A 127 -11.68 2.21 -16.56
N LEU A 128 -12.15 2.36 -15.32
CA LEU A 128 -13.31 1.69 -14.74
C LEU A 128 -14.39 2.72 -14.35
N PRO A 129 -15.03 3.40 -15.32
CA PRO A 129 -15.93 4.52 -15.02
C PRO A 129 -17.17 4.12 -14.22
N GLU A 130 -17.58 2.84 -14.24
CA GLU A 130 -18.71 2.30 -13.49
C GLU A 130 -18.36 2.00 -12.03
N VAL A 131 -17.07 1.96 -11.68
CA VAL A 131 -16.57 1.72 -10.32
C VAL A 131 -16.33 3.07 -9.65
N GLY A 132 -17.28 3.53 -8.86
CA GLY A 132 -17.15 4.77 -8.08
C GLY A 132 -16.32 4.57 -6.80
N GLY A 133 -16.11 5.62 -6.02
CA GLY A 133 -15.39 5.56 -4.75
C GLY A 133 -13.89 5.33 -4.91
N ILE A 134 -13.29 4.62 -3.95
CA ILE A 134 -11.82 4.43 -3.87
C ILE A 134 -11.47 2.99 -3.50
N ASP A 135 -10.18 2.69 -3.47
CA ASP A 135 -9.55 1.45 -2.98
C ASP A 135 -10.12 0.18 -3.66
N PRO A 136 -10.12 0.10 -4.98
CA PRO A 136 -10.55 -1.11 -5.65
C PRO A 136 -9.52 -2.23 -5.50
N SER A 137 -10.01 -3.48 -5.39
CA SER A 137 -9.19 -4.68 -5.52
C SER A 137 -9.87 -5.75 -6.36
N PHE A 138 -9.06 -6.57 -7.07
CA PHE A 138 -9.58 -7.71 -7.82
C PHE A 138 -9.54 -8.98 -6.98
N PHE A 139 -10.55 -9.80 -7.16
CA PHE A 139 -10.59 -11.17 -6.69
C PHE A 139 -10.84 -12.12 -7.86
N PHE A 140 -9.95 -13.07 -8.06
CA PHE A 140 -10.03 -14.12 -9.10
C PHE A 140 -10.37 -15.43 -8.41
N ASP A 141 -11.60 -15.93 -8.62
CA ASP A 141 -12.07 -17.15 -7.98
C ASP A 141 -11.57 -18.40 -8.74
N GLU A 142 -11.53 -19.52 -8.03
CA GLU A 142 -11.12 -20.84 -8.55
C GLU A 142 -12.01 -21.34 -9.69
N ASP A 143 -13.27 -20.89 -9.75
CA ASP A 143 -14.22 -21.23 -10.83
C ASP A 143 -13.98 -20.44 -12.13
N GLY A 144 -12.97 -19.56 -12.15
CA GLY A 144 -12.60 -18.74 -13.30
C GLY A 144 -13.34 -17.41 -13.37
N LYS A 145 -14.24 -17.10 -12.45
CA LYS A 145 -14.87 -15.79 -12.34
C LYS A 145 -13.93 -14.78 -11.68
N ALA A 146 -14.14 -13.54 -12.05
CA ALA A 146 -13.44 -12.42 -11.45
C ALA A 146 -14.42 -11.39 -10.89
N TYR A 147 -14.00 -10.72 -9.84
CA TYR A 147 -14.79 -9.70 -9.16
C TYR A 147 -13.90 -8.51 -8.84
N ILE A 148 -14.52 -7.32 -8.78
CA ILE A 148 -13.92 -6.12 -8.23
C ILE A 148 -14.70 -5.69 -6.99
N VAL A 149 -13.99 -5.42 -5.91
CA VAL A 149 -14.56 -4.86 -4.67
C VAL A 149 -13.93 -3.50 -4.40
N ASN A 150 -14.69 -2.58 -3.83
CA ASN A 150 -14.18 -1.25 -3.52
C ASN A 150 -15.03 -0.52 -2.47
N ASN A 151 -14.45 0.49 -1.82
CA ASN A 151 -15.19 1.47 -1.03
C ASN A 151 -16.03 2.37 -1.94
N ASP A 152 -17.25 2.70 -1.49
CA ASP A 152 -18.11 3.63 -2.20
C ASP A 152 -19.02 4.42 -1.25
N GLU A 153 -19.73 5.37 -1.83
CA GLU A 153 -20.69 6.22 -1.11
C GLU A 153 -21.79 5.39 -0.42
N ALA A 154 -22.40 6.00 0.60
CA ALA A 154 -23.59 5.47 1.26
C ALA A 154 -24.71 5.14 0.25
N PRO A 155 -25.63 4.24 0.58
CA PRO A 155 -26.75 3.92 -0.30
C PRO A 155 -27.48 5.19 -0.77
N ASP A 156 -27.80 5.25 -2.07
CA ASP A 156 -28.46 6.40 -2.72
C ASP A 156 -27.75 7.75 -2.53
N ASN A 157 -26.44 7.73 -2.21
CA ASN A 157 -25.64 8.90 -1.83
C ASN A 157 -26.24 9.69 -0.66
N LYS A 158 -26.91 9.00 0.28
CA LYS A 158 -27.53 9.57 1.46
C LYS A 158 -26.84 9.07 2.74
N PRO A 159 -25.71 9.67 3.13
CA PRO A 159 -25.02 9.25 4.34
C PRO A 159 -25.85 9.60 5.58
N GLU A 160 -25.97 8.68 6.53
CA GLU A 160 -26.63 8.91 7.81
C GLU A 160 -25.75 9.68 8.79
N TYR A 161 -24.43 9.69 8.55
CA TYR A 161 -23.43 10.41 9.35
C TYR A 161 -22.17 10.65 8.50
N SER A 162 -21.31 11.54 8.94
CA SER A 162 -20.03 11.83 8.25
C SER A 162 -19.14 10.60 8.27
N GLY A 163 -18.62 10.20 7.10
CA GLY A 163 -17.80 9.00 6.95
C GLY A 163 -18.59 7.69 6.78
N HIS A 164 -19.93 7.75 6.64
CA HIS A 164 -20.74 6.59 6.26
C HIS A 164 -20.39 6.16 4.84
N ARG A 165 -19.81 4.96 4.71
CA ARG A 165 -19.40 4.34 3.45
C ARG A 165 -19.94 2.93 3.31
N THR A 166 -19.78 2.36 2.13
CA THR A 166 -20.16 0.98 1.80
C THR A 166 -19.00 0.26 1.14
N ILE A 167 -18.93 -1.08 1.30
CA ILE A 167 -18.14 -1.92 0.41
C ILE A 167 -19.06 -2.52 -0.63
N ARG A 168 -18.71 -2.36 -1.89
CA ARG A 168 -19.45 -2.88 -3.03
C ARG A 168 -18.64 -3.90 -3.80
N ILE A 169 -19.33 -4.78 -4.49
CA ILE A 169 -18.77 -5.80 -5.38
C ILE A 169 -19.50 -5.80 -6.72
N GLN A 170 -18.75 -6.09 -7.78
CA GLN A 170 -19.28 -6.33 -9.11
C GLN A 170 -18.49 -7.42 -9.80
N GLU A 171 -19.11 -8.25 -10.64
CA GLU A 171 -18.41 -9.23 -11.48
C GLU A 171 -17.62 -8.51 -12.56
N PHE A 172 -16.44 -9.05 -12.90
CA PHE A 172 -15.52 -8.51 -13.88
C PHE A 172 -15.21 -9.53 -14.96
N ASP A 173 -15.35 -9.15 -16.22
CA ASP A 173 -14.97 -9.99 -17.35
C ASP A 173 -13.54 -9.70 -17.81
N VAL A 174 -12.62 -10.59 -17.49
CA VAL A 174 -11.19 -10.50 -17.84
C VAL A 174 -10.91 -10.56 -19.35
N LYS A 175 -11.88 -10.96 -20.19
CA LYS A 175 -11.71 -11.01 -21.65
C LYS A 175 -12.00 -9.69 -22.30
N THR A 176 -12.97 -8.95 -21.78
CA THR A 176 -13.39 -7.64 -22.29
C THR A 176 -12.84 -6.48 -21.46
N ASP A 177 -12.20 -6.77 -20.32
CA ASP A 177 -11.68 -5.79 -19.35
C ASP A 177 -12.78 -4.84 -18.83
N LYS A 178 -13.97 -5.38 -18.56
CA LYS A 178 -15.14 -4.61 -18.12
C LYS A 178 -15.85 -5.24 -16.94
N THR A 179 -16.46 -4.41 -16.14
CA THR A 179 -17.45 -4.87 -15.14
C THR A 179 -18.71 -5.35 -15.84
N ILE A 180 -19.33 -6.41 -15.31
CA ILE A 180 -20.57 -7.00 -15.83
C ILE A 180 -21.56 -7.28 -14.68
N GLY A 181 -22.83 -7.38 -15.05
CA GLY A 181 -23.87 -7.67 -14.07
C GLY A 181 -24.13 -6.57 -13.05
N PRO A 182 -24.95 -6.86 -12.03
CA PRO A 182 -25.34 -5.86 -11.04
C PRO A 182 -24.22 -5.60 -10.03
N ARG A 183 -24.07 -4.34 -9.64
CA ARG A 183 -23.24 -3.91 -8.52
C ARG A 183 -24.01 -4.08 -7.20
N LYS A 184 -23.43 -4.74 -6.21
CA LYS A 184 -24.06 -5.04 -4.92
C LYS A 184 -23.30 -4.43 -3.76
N ILE A 185 -24.02 -4.05 -2.71
CA ILE A 185 -23.45 -3.69 -1.42
C ILE A 185 -23.22 -4.97 -0.62
N LEU A 186 -21.96 -5.23 -0.22
CA LEU A 186 -21.58 -6.31 0.69
C LEU A 186 -21.66 -5.87 2.14
N VAL A 187 -21.14 -4.67 2.44
CA VAL A 187 -21.14 -4.10 3.78
C VAL A 187 -21.65 -2.65 3.70
N ASN A 188 -22.52 -2.31 4.61
CA ASN A 188 -23.03 -0.97 4.79
C ASN A 188 -22.64 -0.47 6.19
N LYS A 189 -21.95 0.65 6.28
CA LYS A 189 -21.42 1.33 7.47
C LYS A 189 -20.12 0.72 8.00
N GLY A 190 -20.03 -0.58 8.26
CA GLY A 190 -18.87 -1.26 8.83
C GLY A 190 -19.23 -2.45 9.70
N ALA A 191 -18.26 -2.93 10.52
CA ALA A 191 -18.42 -4.15 11.29
C ALA A 191 -19.46 -4.05 12.41
N GLN A 192 -19.60 -2.87 13.04
CA GLN A 192 -20.56 -2.58 14.11
C GLN A 192 -21.38 -1.33 13.74
N PRO A 193 -22.46 -1.48 12.93
CA PRO A 193 -23.20 -0.34 12.41
C PRO A 193 -23.79 0.58 13.49
N ALA A 194 -24.08 0.05 14.69
CA ALA A 194 -24.59 0.83 15.81
C ALA A 194 -23.60 1.87 16.34
N ASP A 195 -22.32 1.60 16.22
CA ASP A 195 -21.23 2.50 16.66
C ASP A 195 -20.90 3.58 15.63
N LYS A 196 -21.60 3.57 14.48
CA LYS A 196 -21.40 4.50 13.37
C LYS A 196 -19.93 4.57 12.94
N PRO A 197 -19.28 3.43 12.61
CA PRO A 197 -17.91 3.43 12.15
C PRO A 197 -17.77 4.27 10.89
N ILE A 198 -16.62 4.95 10.77
CA ILE A 198 -16.35 5.82 9.63
C ILE A 198 -15.36 5.15 8.67
N TRP A 199 -15.48 5.48 7.38
CA TRP A 199 -14.52 5.12 6.35
C TRP A 199 -14.20 3.62 6.33
N ILE A 200 -15.21 2.77 6.08
CA ILE A 200 -14.92 1.38 5.70
C ILE A 200 -14.34 1.41 4.28
N GLU A 201 -13.07 0.97 4.13
CA GLU A 201 -12.28 1.12 2.91
C GLU A 201 -11.25 0.00 2.75
N GLY A 202 -10.39 0.03 1.72
CA GLY A 202 -9.33 -0.95 1.50
C GLY A 202 -9.81 -2.41 1.46
N PRO A 203 -10.91 -2.76 0.75
CA PRO A 203 -11.43 -4.11 0.80
C PRO A 203 -10.57 -5.10 0.03
N HIS A 204 -10.33 -6.27 0.64
CA HIS A 204 -9.79 -7.46 -0.02
C HIS A 204 -10.69 -8.67 0.21
N LEU A 205 -10.93 -9.44 -0.85
CA LEU A 205 -11.75 -10.65 -0.80
C LEU A 205 -10.86 -11.89 -0.96
N TYR A 206 -11.08 -12.89 -0.10
CA TYR A 206 -10.32 -14.14 -0.09
C TYR A 206 -11.28 -15.34 -0.06
N LYS A 207 -10.86 -16.47 -0.64
CA LYS A 207 -11.50 -17.76 -0.46
C LYS A 207 -10.56 -18.68 0.31
N ILE A 208 -10.94 -19.05 1.50
CA ILE A 208 -10.12 -19.84 2.42
C ILE A 208 -10.98 -20.98 2.95
N ASN A 209 -10.54 -22.23 2.73
CA ASN A 209 -11.27 -23.43 3.15
C ASN A 209 -12.74 -23.45 2.70
N GLY A 210 -13.01 -23.00 1.47
CA GLY A 210 -14.34 -22.96 0.87
C GLY A 210 -15.29 -21.87 1.41
N LYS A 211 -14.80 -20.96 2.24
CA LYS A 211 -15.51 -19.77 2.74
C LYS A 211 -14.90 -18.51 2.14
N TYR A 212 -15.72 -17.48 1.99
CA TYR A 212 -15.27 -16.18 1.52
C TYR A 212 -15.11 -15.24 2.69
N PHE A 213 -13.95 -14.59 2.74
CA PHE A 213 -13.60 -13.60 3.76
C PHE A 213 -13.42 -12.25 3.09
N LEU A 214 -14.15 -11.27 3.56
CA LEU A 214 -13.99 -9.87 3.16
C LEU A 214 -13.29 -9.13 4.30
N MET A 215 -12.11 -8.64 4.05
CA MET A 215 -11.34 -7.82 4.97
C MET A 215 -11.43 -6.36 4.54
N SER A 216 -11.47 -5.43 5.47
CA SER A 216 -11.54 -3.99 5.17
C SER A 216 -11.01 -3.17 6.34
N ALA A 217 -10.38 -2.04 6.03
CA ALA A 217 -10.04 -1.03 7.02
C ALA A 217 -11.27 -0.25 7.47
N GLU A 218 -11.29 0.25 8.70
CA GLU A 218 -12.25 1.22 9.18
C GLU A 218 -11.66 2.14 10.27
N GLY A 219 -12.33 3.25 10.57
CA GLY A 219 -11.91 4.22 11.58
C GLY A 219 -11.15 5.42 11.01
N GLY A 220 -10.94 5.45 9.70
CA GLY A 220 -10.10 6.45 9.03
C GLY A 220 -8.61 6.25 9.30
N THR A 221 -7.75 6.95 8.58
CA THR A 221 -6.30 6.72 8.53
C THR A 221 -5.50 7.23 9.75
N GLY A 222 -6.17 7.64 10.81
CA GLY A 222 -5.53 8.16 12.05
C GLY A 222 -5.51 7.12 13.18
N ASN A 223 -5.46 7.61 14.43
CA ASN A 223 -5.34 6.76 15.62
C ASN A 223 -6.50 5.75 15.82
N TRP A 224 -7.66 5.99 15.21
CA TRP A 224 -8.81 5.10 15.28
C TRP A 224 -8.79 3.99 14.22
N HIS A 225 -7.77 3.97 13.37
CA HIS A 225 -7.62 2.99 12.31
C HIS A 225 -7.60 1.56 12.83
N SER A 226 -8.24 0.68 12.09
CA SER A 226 -8.32 -0.74 12.38
C SER A 226 -8.61 -1.54 11.13
N GLU A 227 -8.43 -2.84 11.20
CA GLU A 227 -8.82 -3.80 10.19
C GLU A 227 -9.95 -4.67 10.71
N VAL A 228 -10.99 -4.89 9.91
CA VAL A 228 -12.16 -5.71 10.26
C VAL A 228 -12.37 -6.80 9.22
N ILE A 229 -13.05 -7.88 9.62
CA ILE A 229 -13.29 -9.03 8.75
C ILE A 229 -14.73 -9.51 8.83
N PHE A 230 -15.20 -9.99 7.68
CA PHE A 230 -16.54 -10.55 7.49
C PHE A 230 -16.40 -11.90 6.79
N ARG A 231 -17.36 -12.81 6.98
CA ARG A 231 -17.39 -14.11 6.33
C ARG A 231 -18.74 -14.34 5.61
N GLY A 232 -18.65 -14.89 4.40
CA GLY A 232 -19.79 -15.24 3.57
C GLY A 232 -19.61 -16.62 2.91
N ASP A 233 -20.68 -17.11 2.29
CA ASP A 233 -20.71 -18.42 1.62
C ASP A 233 -20.52 -18.30 0.09
N SER A 234 -20.57 -17.09 -0.45
CA SER A 234 -20.32 -16.80 -1.85
C SER A 234 -19.85 -15.36 -2.02
N PRO A 235 -19.11 -15.02 -3.11
CA PRO A 235 -18.57 -13.67 -3.29
C PRO A 235 -19.64 -12.58 -3.37
N MET A 236 -20.79 -12.90 -3.95
CA MET A 236 -21.93 -11.99 -4.11
C MET A 236 -23.01 -12.21 -3.03
N GLY A 237 -22.73 -13.00 -1.99
CA GLY A 237 -23.65 -13.36 -0.93
C GLY A 237 -23.71 -12.34 0.22
N LYS A 238 -24.27 -12.80 1.32
CA LYS A 238 -24.30 -12.04 2.57
C LYS A 238 -23.00 -12.26 3.34
N PHE A 239 -22.38 -11.19 3.80
CA PHE A 239 -21.21 -11.21 4.67
C PHE A 239 -21.61 -10.83 6.10
N LEU A 240 -21.15 -11.61 7.07
CA LEU A 240 -21.39 -11.37 8.50
C LEU A 240 -20.07 -11.00 9.19
N PRO A 241 -20.06 -9.94 10.00
CA PRO A 241 -18.86 -9.53 10.72
C PRO A 241 -18.45 -10.56 11.77
N TRP A 242 -17.16 -10.72 11.98
CA TRP A 242 -16.67 -11.49 13.12
C TRP A 242 -17.02 -10.78 14.43
N LYS A 243 -17.45 -11.55 15.43
CA LYS A 243 -17.87 -11.01 16.73
C LYS A 243 -16.72 -10.34 17.51
N ASN A 244 -15.46 -10.72 17.20
CA ASN A 244 -14.26 -10.18 17.86
C ASN A 244 -13.50 -9.17 16.99
N ASN A 245 -14.18 -8.53 16.00
CA ASN A 245 -13.58 -7.40 15.30
C ASN A 245 -13.19 -6.27 16.25
N PRO A 246 -12.12 -5.52 15.98
CA PRO A 246 -11.23 -5.59 14.82
C PRO A 246 -10.20 -6.72 14.92
N ILE A 247 -9.69 -7.15 13.74
CA ILE A 247 -8.64 -8.18 13.64
C ILE A 247 -7.23 -7.61 13.71
N LEU A 248 -7.09 -6.30 13.55
CA LEU A 248 -5.85 -5.55 13.73
C LEU A 248 -6.20 -4.14 14.20
N THR A 249 -5.61 -3.71 15.30
CA THR A 249 -5.65 -2.31 15.74
C THR A 249 -4.63 -2.08 16.86
N GLN A 250 -4.26 -0.83 17.09
CA GLN A 250 -3.44 -0.37 18.22
C GLN A 250 -4.11 0.80 18.97
N ARG A 251 -5.36 1.15 18.60
CA ARG A 251 -6.07 2.37 19.02
C ARG A 251 -6.37 2.46 20.51
N HIS A 252 -6.50 1.31 21.19
CA HIS A 252 -6.85 1.24 22.61
C HIS A 252 -5.64 1.16 23.53
N LEU A 253 -4.44 1.02 22.96
CA LEU A 253 -3.21 0.89 23.72
C LEU A 253 -2.69 2.26 24.15
N ASN A 254 -1.98 2.30 25.28
CA ASN A 254 -1.33 3.53 25.75
C ASN A 254 -0.35 4.05 24.69
N SER A 255 -0.58 5.26 24.19
CA SER A 255 0.28 5.91 23.19
C SER A 255 1.68 6.23 23.71
N ASP A 256 1.83 6.37 25.06
CA ASP A 256 3.12 6.68 25.68
C ASP A 256 4.03 5.44 25.89
N ARG A 257 3.59 4.27 25.40
CA ARG A 257 4.43 3.06 25.47
C ARG A 257 5.70 3.21 24.61
N PRO A 258 6.83 2.63 25.03
CA PRO A 258 8.07 2.66 24.25
C PRO A 258 7.87 2.05 22.85
N ASN A 259 8.46 2.68 21.83
CA ASN A 259 8.39 2.23 20.42
C ASN A 259 6.94 2.00 19.94
N SER A 260 6.05 2.91 20.32
CA SER A 260 4.64 2.80 19.97
C SER A 260 4.44 2.72 18.44
N VAL A 261 3.60 1.79 18.03
CA VAL A 261 3.05 1.68 16.67
C VAL A 261 1.61 2.11 16.76
N THR A 262 1.19 3.01 15.87
CA THR A 262 -0.17 3.58 15.81
C THR A 262 -0.77 3.41 14.43
N CYS A 263 -2.03 3.75 14.24
CA CYS A 263 -2.72 3.79 12.96
C CYS A 263 -2.71 2.45 12.17
N ALA A 264 -2.55 1.31 12.85
CA ALA A 264 -2.46 0.00 12.19
C ALA A 264 -3.78 -0.42 11.54
N GLY A 265 -3.74 -0.76 10.26
CA GLY A 265 -4.88 -1.20 9.45
C GLY A 265 -4.53 -1.22 7.97
N HIS A 266 -5.55 -1.27 7.09
CA HIS A 266 -5.43 -1.35 5.64
C HIS A 266 -4.51 -2.50 5.23
N ALA A 267 -4.90 -3.72 5.68
CA ALA A 267 -4.09 -4.91 5.53
C ALA A 267 -4.45 -5.71 4.28
N ASP A 268 -3.46 -6.42 3.74
CA ASP A 268 -3.62 -7.44 2.72
C ASP A 268 -2.96 -8.74 3.16
N LEU A 269 -3.61 -9.89 2.89
CA LEU A 269 -3.18 -11.21 3.32
C LEU A 269 -2.49 -11.98 2.19
N ILE A 270 -1.46 -12.72 2.56
CA ILE A 270 -0.76 -13.60 1.62
C ILE A 270 -0.53 -14.97 2.25
N GLN A 271 -0.82 -16.02 1.50
CA GLN A 271 -0.43 -17.38 1.85
C GLN A 271 0.90 -17.72 1.20
N THR A 272 1.82 -18.27 1.99
CA THR A 272 3.09 -18.78 1.47
C THR A 272 2.91 -20.14 0.81
N LYS A 273 3.89 -20.57 0.07
CA LYS A 273 3.91 -21.92 -0.53
C LYS A 273 3.98 -23.02 0.53
N GLU A 274 4.42 -22.71 1.73
CA GLU A 274 4.45 -23.60 2.90
C GLU A 274 3.07 -23.69 3.59
N GLY A 275 2.13 -22.81 3.24
CA GLY A 275 0.75 -22.79 3.73
C GLY A 275 0.51 -21.86 4.92
N ASP A 276 1.53 -21.22 5.46
CA ASP A 276 1.38 -20.20 6.49
C ASP A 276 0.88 -18.87 5.89
N TRP A 277 0.18 -18.09 6.72
CA TRP A 277 -0.42 -16.81 6.32
C TRP A 277 0.27 -15.63 6.98
N TRP A 278 0.47 -14.60 6.18
CA TRP A 278 1.06 -13.33 6.59
C TRP A 278 0.17 -12.17 6.19
N ALA A 279 0.25 -11.08 6.93
CA ALA A 279 -0.41 -9.83 6.62
C ALA A 279 0.62 -8.73 6.41
N VAL A 280 0.52 -8.00 5.31
CA VAL A 280 1.14 -6.68 5.15
C VAL A 280 0.10 -5.62 5.48
N PHE A 281 0.49 -4.52 6.11
CA PHE A 281 -0.43 -3.47 6.52
C PHE A 281 0.31 -2.15 6.72
N LEU A 282 -0.41 -1.06 6.73
CA LEU A 282 0.17 0.21 7.10
C LEU A 282 0.13 0.44 8.61
N ALA A 283 1.14 1.13 9.12
CA ALA A 283 1.15 1.68 10.48
C ALA A 283 2.12 2.86 10.57
N CYS A 284 2.04 3.61 11.66
CA CYS A 284 2.92 4.74 11.94
C CYS A 284 3.80 4.48 13.15
N ARG A 285 5.01 5.05 13.12
CA ARG A 285 5.92 5.13 14.27
C ARG A 285 6.03 6.59 14.71
N PRO A 286 5.24 7.08 15.66
CA PRO A 286 5.28 8.48 16.04
C PRO A 286 6.53 8.85 16.83
N ILE A 287 7.02 10.07 16.65
CA ILE A 287 8.02 10.69 17.53
C ILE A 287 7.28 11.40 18.67
N ASN A 288 7.74 11.20 19.90
CA ASN A 288 7.13 11.78 21.10
C ASN A 288 5.61 11.53 21.16
N ASN A 289 5.19 10.38 20.64
CA ASN A 289 3.79 9.92 20.62
C ASN A 289 2.80 10.86 19.92
N GLN A 290 3.29 11.78 19.10
CA GLN A 290 2.49 12.81 18.46
C GLN A 290 2.79 13.03 16.97
N PHE A 291 4.06 12.91 16.54
CA PHE A 291 4.47 13.35 15.22
C PHE A 291 4.82 12.14 14.32
N GLU A 292 4.10 11.98 13.26
CA GLU A 292 4.23 10.88 12.29
C GLU A 292 5.09 11.30 11.09
N ASN A 293 6.31 11.77 11.35
CA ASN A 293 7.21 12.33 10.32
C ASN A 293 7.55 11.37 9.19
N LEU A 294 7.52 10.06 9.44
CA LEU A 294 7.80 9.03 8.44
C LEU A 294 6.55 8.67 7.62
N GLY A 295 5.38 9.18 8.02
CA GLY A 295 4.11 8.82 7.42
C GLY A 295 3.68 7.40 7.78
N ARG A 296 2.82 6.84 6.94
CA ARG A 296 2.35 5.45 7.05
C ARG A 296 3.35 4.53 6.36
N GLU A 297 3.93 3.61 7.11
CA GLU A 297 4.97 2.69 6.68
C GLU A 297 4.40 1.28 6.49
N THR A 298 5.02 0.43 5.71
CA THR A 298 4.57 -0.96 5.52
C THR A 298 5.16 -1.87 6.57
N PHE A 299 4.29 -2.51 7.33
CA PHE A 299 4.60 -3.53 8.33
C PHE A 299 4.17 -4.91 7.85
N MET A 300 4.70 -5.95 8.48
CA MET A 300 4.31 -7.33 8.23
C MET A 300 4.31 -8.14 9.54
N MET A 301 3.32 -9.03 9.69
CA MET A 301 3.26 -9.97 10.81
C MET A 301 2.51 -11.25 10.43
N PRO A 302 2.73 -12.36 11.17
CA PRO A 302 2.00 -13.59 10.93
C PRO A 302 0.52 -13.45 11.26
N VAL A 303 -0.30 -14.16 10.51
CA VAL A 303 -1.73 -14.30 10.76
C VAL A 303 -1.96 -15.43 11.74
N LYS A 304 -2.77 -15.19 12.76
CA LYS A 304 -3.29 -16.17 13.71
C LYS A 304 -4.70 -16.58 13.29
N TRP A 305 -5.14 -17.75 13.70
CA TRP A 305 -6.47 -18.27 13.42
C TRP A 305 -7.25 -18.51 14.71
N SER A 306 -8.48 -18.03 14.74
CA SER A 306 -9.39 -18.29 15.84
C SER A 306 -9.99 -19.71 15.78
N GLU A 307 -10.56 -20.18 16.88
CA GLU A 307 -11.23 -21.49 16.93
C GLU A 307 -12.42 -21.60 15.95
N ASP A 308 -13.10 -20.49 15.69
CA ASP A 308 -14.20 -20.40 14.72
C ASP A 308 -13.73 -20.09 13.28
N GLY A 309 -12.40 -20.14 13.04
CA GLY A 309 -11.77 -20.11 11.72
C GLY A 309 -11.66 -18.73 11.09
N PHE A 310 -11.61 -17.65 11.86
CA PHE A 310 -11.30 -16.31 11.37
C PHE A 310 -9.82 -15.99 11.50
N PRO A 311 -9.20 -15.35 10.48
CA PRO A 311 -7.85 -14.83 10.58
C PRO A 311 -7.83 -13.54 11.42
N TYR A 312 -6.77 -13.34 12.18
CA TYR A 312 -6.52 -12.09 12.91
C TYR A 312 -5.02 -11.88 13.15
N MET A 313 -4.61 -10.64 13.37
CA MET A 313 -3.23 -10.26 13.67
C MET A 313 -3.08 -9.91 15.15
N THR A 314 -3.96 -9.05 15.67
CA THR A 314 -3.94 -8.62 17.08
C THR A 314 -5.30 -8.80 17.73
N GLN A 315 -5.31 -9.17 19.01
CA GLN A 315 -6.50 -9.21 19.88
C GLN A 315 -6.10 -8.74 21.27
N GLY A 316 -7.06 -8.12 22.00
CA GLY A 316 -6.78 -7.60 23.32
C GLY A 316 -5.60 -6.62 23.32
N ASP A 317 -4.63 -6.82 24.20
CA ASP A 317 -3.45 -5.97 24.36
C ASP A 317 -2.25 -6.41 23.48
N ASP A 318 -2.47 -7.22 22.45
CA ASP A 318 -1.42 -7.63 21.51
C ASP A 318 -0.78 -6.40 20.84
N LEU A 319 0.55 -6.33 20.88
CA LEU A 319 1.32 -5.29 20.21
C LEU A 319 1.65 -5.69 18.76
N VAL A 320 1.69 -4.72 17.86
CA VAL A 320 2.38 -4.88 16.59
C VAL A 320 3.88 -4.97 16.88
N PRO A 321 4.55 -6.10 16.56
CA PRO A 321 5.94 -6.31 16.92
C PRO A 321 6.90 -5.53 16.02
N MET A 322 7.93 -4.94 16.63
CA MET A 322 9.05 -4.30 15.90
C MET A 322 10.09 -5.31 15.43
N ILE A 323 10.13 -6.50 16.00
CA ILE A 323 10.98 -7.62 15.60
C ILE A 323 10.10 -8.83 15.41
N VAL A 324 10.19 -9.47 14.27
CA VAL A 324 9.36 -10.62 13.89
C VAL A 324 10.25 -11.78 13.48
N LYS A 325 9.88 -13.01 13.90
CA LYS A 325 10.49 -14.24 13.45
C LYS A 325 9.74 -14.81 12.24
N ARG A 326 10.49 -15.19 11.19
CA ARG A 326 9.98 -15.99 10.08
C ARG A 326 10.92 -17.18 9.87
N GLU A 327 10.49 -18.37 10.29
CA GLU A 327 11.30 -19.58 10.17
C GLU A 327 11.66 -19.87 8.71
N GLY A 328 12.92 -20.21 8.48
CA GLY A 328 13.45 -20.49 7.16
C GLY A 328 13.80 -19.28 6.29
N ALA A 329 13.46 -18.06 6.71
CA ALA A 329 13.96 -16.86 6.05
C ALA A 329 15.45 -16.67 6.35
N LYS A 330 16.18 -16.16 5.34
CA LYS A 330 17.57 -15.72 5.51
C LYS A 330 17.65 -14.26 5.14
N ARG A 331 17.82 -13.42 6.15
CA ARG A 331 17.93 -11.98 5.94
C ARG A 331 19.13 -11.65 5.02
N ASP A 332 18.91 -10.75 4.07
CA ASP A 332 19.98 -10.18 3.24
C ASP A 332 21.04 -9.50 4.14
N THR A 333 22.27 -9.48 3.67
CA THR A 333 23.38 -8.78 4.32
C THR A 333 23.35 -7.27 4.08
N THR A 334 22.49 -6.78 3.19
CA THR A 334 22.31 -5.34 2.94
C THR A 334 21.78 -4.64 4.18
N VAL A 335 22.57 -3.72 4.72
CA VAL A 335 22.20 -2.97 5.92
C VAL A 335 21.26 -1.83 5.53
N THR A 336 20.04 -1.89 6.06
CA THR A 336 19.01 -0.86 5.85
C THR A 336 18.47 -0.27 7.16
N TYR A 337 19.02 -0.72 8.29
CA TYR A 337 18.63 -0.32 9.64
C TYR A 337 19.85 -0.02 10.51
N GLY A 338 19.66 0.78 11.54
CA GLY A 338 20.75 1.22 12.41
C GLY A 338 21.60 2.31 11.76
N ASN A 339 22.91 2.22 11.92
CA ASN A 339 23.85 3.19 11.39
C ASN A 339 24.44 2.68 10.06
N PHE A 340 23.97 3.22 8.96
CA PHE A 340 24.45 2.90 7.62
C PHE A 340 24.52 4.16 6.76
N GLU A 341 25.37 4.12 5.75
CA GLU A 341 25.56 5.22 4.80
C GLU A 341 24.91 4.87 3.45
N LEU A 342 24.37 5.87 2.80
CA LEU A 342 23.86 5.78 1.44
C LEU A 342 24.36 6.95 0.64
N ILE A 343 25.18 6.67 -0.37
CA ILE A 343 25.80 7.68 -1.23
C ILE A 343 25.10 7.68 -2.58
N GLU A 344 24.79 8.88 -3.07
CA GLU A 344 24.32 9.10 -4.44
C GLU A 344 25.28 10.07 -5.13
N ASN A 345 25.97 9.60 -6.14
CA ASN A 345 26.97 10.38 -6.89
C ASN A 345 26.40 10.96 -8.19
N PHE A 346 25.19 10.59 -8.58
CA PHE A 346 24.58 11.00 -9.86
C PHE A 346 25.45 10.67 -11.09
N ASP A 347 26.13 9.53 -11.06
CA ASP A 347 26.99 9.09 -12.18
C ASP A 347 26.21 8.48 -13.35
N SER A 348 24.95 8.11 -13.10
CA SER A 348 24.02 7.60 -14.13
C SER A 348 23.33 8.72 -14.88
N SER A 349 23.00 8.48 -16.15
CA SER A 349 22.13 9.40 -16.95
C SER A 349 20.65 9.32 -16.58
N VAL A 350 20.26 8.39 -15.69
CA VAL A 350 18.90 8.18 -15.20
C VAL A 350 18.92 8.23 -13.69
N LEU A 351 17.89 8.83 -13.09
CA LEU A 351 17.69 8.79 -11.63
C LEU A 351 17.49 7.35 -11.16
N ASP A 352 18.11 7.00 -10.04
CA ASP A 352 17.80 5.76 -9.33
C ASP A 352 16.31 5.73 -8.99
N MET A 353 15.70 4.54 -9.03
CA MET A 353 14.25 4.35 -8.83
C MET A 353 13.70 4.81 -7.47
N ARG A 354 14.57 5.16 -6.52
CA ARG A 354 14.17 5.73 -5.22
C ARG A 354 13.92 7.23 -5.27
N TRP A 355 14.34 7.90 -6.35
CA TRP A 355 14.11 9.33 -6.55
C TRP A 355 12.77 9.57 -7.21
N MET A 356 12.13 10.66 -6.83
CA MET A 356 10.79 11.02 -7.28
C MET A 356 10.72 12.51 -7.61
N THR A 357 9.81 12.85 -8.50
CA THR A 357 9.37 14.20 -8.80
C THR A 357 7.90 14.38 -8.39
N LEU A 358 7.33 15.57 -8.54
CA LEU A 358 5.92 15.82 -8.26
C LEU A 358 5.11 15.85 -9.56
N ARG A 359 4.01 15.11 -9.59
CA ARG A 359 2.92 15.09 -10.60
C ARG A 359 3.31 14.54 -11.97
N THR A 360 4.50 14.83 -12.47
CA THR A 360 5.00 14.32 -13.75
C THR A 360 6.49 14.03 -13.66
N SER A 361 7.08 13.51 -14.71
CA SER A 361 8.52 13.22 -14.78
C SER A 361 9.41 14.45 -14.55
N ALA A 362 8.91 15.64 -14.80
CA ALA A 362 9.64 16.91 -14.72
C ALA A 362 11.02 16.87 -15.40
N SER A 363 11.17 16.02 -16.43
CA SER A 363 12.46 15.76 -17.10
C SER A 363 13.07 16.99 -17.77
N GLU A 364 12.27 18.02 -18.05
CA GLU A 364 12.70 19.32 -18.55
C GLU A 364 13.25 20.26 -17.45
N LEU A 365 13.04 19.91 -16.17
CA LEU A 365 13.42 20.71 -15.00
C LEU A 365 14.67 20.17 -14.28
N TYR A 366 15.20 19.02 -14.72
CA TYR A 366 16.47 18.50 -14.19
C TYR A 366 17.29 17.82 -15.28
N SER A 367 18.59 17.69 -15.03
CA SER A 367 19.55 16.98 -15.89
C SER A 367 20.59 16.23 -15.06
N LEU A 368 20.94 15.03 -15.53
CA LEU A 368 22.07 14.23 -15.01
C LEU A 368 23.25 14.19 -15.98
N THR A 369 23.14 14.87 -17.11
CA THR A 369 24.17 14.88 -18.16
C THR A 369 24.75 16.26 -18.44
N GLU A 370 24.10 17.34 -18.01
CA GLU A 370 24.59 18.71 -18.18
C GLU A 370 25.91 18.94 -17.40
N THR A 371 25.96 18.45 -16.16
CA THR A 371 27.19 18.45 -15.35
C THR A 371 27.39 17.03 -14.80
N PRO A 372 28.19 16.17 -15.44
CA PRO A 372 28.40 14.79 -14.99
C PRO A 372 28.79 14.70 -13.52
N GLY A 373 28.17 13.76 -12.78
CA GLY A 373 28.36 13.61 -11.33
C GLY A 373 27.55 14.59 -10.48
N TYR A 374 26.61 15.31 -11.08
CA TYR A 374 25.68 16.23 -10.39
C TYR A 374 24.27 16.08 -10.90
N LEU A 375 23.32 16.25 -10.00
CA LEU A 375 21.94 16.53 -10.35
C LEU A 375 21.82 18.05 -10.57
N THR A 376 21.64 18.46 -11.83
CA THR A 376 21.37 19.86 -12.19
C THR A 376 19.87 20.11 -12.12
N LEU A 377 19.43 21.10 -11.34
CA LEU A 377 18.04 21.53 -11.27
C LEU A 377 17.90 22.89 -11.97
N LYS A 378 16.93 22.99 -12.90
CA LYS A 378 16.57 24.22 -13.56
C LYS A 378 15.55 24.94 -12.72
N CYS A 379 15.89 26.12 -12.19
CA CYS A 379 14.97 26.94 -11.42
C CYS A 379 13.72 27.28 -12.25
N ALA A 380 12.57 27.28 -11.61
CA ALA A 380 11.28 27.64 -12.16
C ALA A 380 10.56 28.57 -11.19
N ASP A 381 9.67 29.42 -11.72
CA ASP A 381 8.84 30.35 -10.94
C ASP A 381 7.66 29.66 -10.24
N ILE A 382 7.82 28.37 -9.91
CA ILE A 382 6.81 27.51 -9.28
C ILE A 382 7.38 26.96 -7.98
N SER A 383 6.74 27.30 -6.88
CA SER A 383 7.10 26.76 -5.56
C SER A 383 6.63 25.30 -5.39
N ALA A 384 7.36 24.51 -4.61
CA ALA A 384 6.96 23.15 -4.23
C ALA A 384 5.63 23.11 -3.44
N THR A 385 5.16 24.22 -2.90
CA THR A 385 3.86 24.34 -2.21
C THR A 385 2.69 24.56 -3.17
N GLU A 386 2.97 24.88 -4.43
CA GLU A 386 1.94 25.06 -5.45
C GLU A 386 1.47 23.73 -6.02
N LYS A 387 0.37 23.75 -6.77
CA LYS A 387 -0.24 22.54 -7.35
C LYS A 387 0.22 22.24 -8.78
N ASN A 388 1.15 23.04 -9.31
CA ASN A 388 1.79 22.83 -10.60
C ASN A 388 3.04 21.96 -10.44
N THR A 389 3.77 21.69 -11.51
CA THR A 389 5.00 20.91 -11.47
C THR A 389 6.22 21.77 -11.14
N PRO A 390 6.78 21.71 -9.92
CA PRO A 390 7.98 22.46 -9.55
C PRO A 390 9.25 21.76 -10.01
N ALA A 391 10.37 22.49 -10.03
CA ALA A 391 11.72 21.91 -10.11
C ALA A 391 12.06 21.23 -8.77
N PHE A 392 11.62 19.97 -8.61
CA PHE A 392 11.66 19.25 -7.35
C PHE A 392 12.02 17.78 -7.57
N VAL A 393 13.10 17.35 -6.93
CA VAL A 393 13.52 15.95 -6.88
C VAL A 393 13.70 15.56 -5.42
N CYS A 394 13.09 14.46 -5.02
CA CYS A 394 13.10 14.02 -3.63
C CYS A 394 13.18 12.50 -3.52
N ARG A 395 13.40 12.05 -2.29
CA ARG A 395 13.26 10.65 -1.88
C ARG A 395 12.57 10.56 -0.52
N ARG A 396 12.06 9.37 -0.19
CA ARG A 396 11.41 9.14 1.10
C ARG A 396 12.38 9.27 2.26
N LEU A 397 11.94 9.94 3.32
CA LEU A 397 12.56 9.87 4.63
C LEU A 397 12.21 8.51 5.26
N GLN A 398 13.22 7.74 5.66
CA GLN A 398 13.03 6.34 6.10
C GLN A 398 13.32 6.12 7.59
N HIS A 399 14.01 7.04 8.24
CA HIS A 399 14.43 6.91 9.64
C HIS A 399 14.23 8.21 10.41
N HIS A 400 13.90 8.11 11.70
CA HIS A 400 13.73 9.26 12.58
C HIS A 400 15.04 10.03 12.83
N LYS A 401 16.15 9.31 12.84
CA LYS A 401 17.48 9.89 13.02
C LYS A 401 18.27 9.70 11.73
N PHE A 402 18.66 10.79 11.12
CA PHE A 402 19.46 10.80 9.92
C PHE A 402 20.31 12.06 9.84
N GLU A 403 21.41 11.96 9.12
CA GLU A 403 22.20 13.10 8.68
C GLU A 403 22.23 13.12 7.15
N CYS A 404 22.23 14.29 6.56
CA CYS A 404 22.31 14.45 5.12
C CYS A 404 23.32 15.54 4.80
N ALA A 405 24.22 15.24 3.87
CA ALA A 405 25.17 16.20 3.34
C ALA A 405 25.09 16.22 1.81
N THR A 406 25.19 17.41 1.22
CA THR A 406 25.26 17.56 -0.24
C THR A 406 26.33 18.59 -0.61
N ARG A 407 27.01 18.34 -1.72
CA ARG A 407 27.86 19.33 -2.38
C ARG A 407 27.02 20.07 -3.41
N MET A 408 26.92 21.37 -3.30
CA MET A 408 26.14 22.19 -4.22
C MET A 408 27.00 23.21 -4.95
N LEU A 409 26.81 23.31 -6.26
CA LEU A 409 27.30 24.41 -7.09
C LEU A 409 26.14 25.38 -7.28
N PHE A 410 26.26 26.58 -6.73
CA PHE A 410 25.20 27.57 -6.76
C PHE A 410 25.77 28.96 -7.06
N ASN A 411 25.34 29.55 -8.16
CA ASN A 411 25.69 30.92 -8.56
C ASN A 411 24.42 31.77 -8.56
N PRO A 412 24.09 32.44 -7.43
CA PRO A 412 22.95 33.30 -7.41
C PRO A 412 23.16 34.51 -8.34
N SER A 413 22.14 34.87 -9.14
CA SER A 413 22.11 36.07 -9.98
C SER A 413 21.63 37.25 -9.19
#